data_756b3009d3fa5e72aada4061c3b692e6
#
_entry.id   756b3009d3fa5e72aada4061c3b692e6
#
_cell.length_a   1.000
_cell.length_b   1.000
_cell.length_c   1.000
_cell.angle_alpha   90.00
_cell.angle_beta   90.00
_cell.angle_gamma   90.00
#
_symmetry.space_group_name_H-M   'P 1'
#
loop_
_entity.id
_entity.type
_entity.pdbx_description
1 polymer ?
#
loop_
_entity_poly.entity_id
_entity_poly.type
_entity_poly.pdbx_seq_one_letter_code
_entity_poly.pdbx_strand_id
1 'polypeptide(L)'
;MKISNLSKVEKIKANVEGAKDLFKQVPISKQDGSPNFSFRVFTIEPNGHTPFHTHPFEHLNYVIEGQGSLVEESGKENEVKKGDFVLILPDEKHQYRNRSPKDPFLIICAVPKEYE
;
A
#
# COMPACT_ATOMS: atom_id res chain seq x y z
N MET A 1 -14.92 17.18 -11.28
CA MET A 1 -15.27 15.86 -10.70
C MET A 1 -14.59 14.78 -11.52
N LYS A 2 -14.02 13.76 -10.86
CA LYS A 2 -13.38 12.64 -11.55
C LYS A 2 -13.87 11.31 -10.96
N ILE A 3 -14.18 10.37 -11.85
CA ILE A 3 -14.51 9.00 -11.49
C ILE A 3 -13.46 8.11 -12.13
N SER A 4 -12.79 7.31 -11.32
CA SER A 4 -11.74 6.40 -11.77
C SER A 4 -12.07 4.98 -11.35
N ASN A 5 -11.78 4.03 -12.22
CA ASN A 5 -11.94 2.61 -11.89
C ASN A 5 -10.58 1.95 -11.91
N LEU A 6 -10.28 1.19 -10.85
CA LEU A 6 -8.97 0.56 -10.69
C LEU A 6 -8.57 -0.30 -11.89
N SER A 7 -9.55 -0.97 -12.52
CA SER A 7 -9.28 -1.83 -13.67
C SER A 7 -8.71 -1.08 -14.88
N LYS A 8 -8.87 0.25 -14.91
CA LYS A 8 -8.41 1.12 -16.02
C LYS A 8 -7.17 1.94 -15.66
N VAL A 9 -6.68 1.82 -14.44
CA VAL A 9 -5.50 2.56 -13.98
C VAL A 9 -4.25 1.72 -14.24
N GLU A 10 -3.24 2.34 -14.86
CA GLU A 10 -1.98 1.67 -15.15
C GLU A 10 -1.34 1.11 -13.88
N LYS A 11 -0.94 -0.16 -13.95
CA LYS A 11 -0.28 -0.87 -12.86
C LYS A 11 1.22 -0.91 -13.14
N ILE A 12 1.99 -0.21 -12.30
CA ILE A 12 3.42 -0.02 -12.51
C ILE A 12 4.19 -0.78 -11.44
N LYS A 13 5.20 -1.54 -11.85
CA LYS A 13 6.07 -2.22 -10.90
C LYS A 13 6.87 -1.20 -10.11
N ALA A 14 6.84 -1.31 -8.79
CA ALA A 14 7.59 -0.43 -7.90
C ALA A 14 9.01 -0.97 -7.75
N ASN A 15 9.94 -0.37 -8.50
CA ASN A 15 11.36 -0.73 -8.47
C ASN A 15 12.08 0.11 -7.41
N VAL A 16 11.72 -0.11 -6.14
CA VAL A 16 12.36 0.56 -5.01
C VAL A 16 13.15 -0.46 -4.20
N GLU A 17 14.27 -0.01 -3.62
CA GLU A 17 15.11 -0.86 -2.79
C GLU A 17 14.31 -1.45 -1.63
N GLY A 18 14.45 -2.74 -1.41
CA GLY A 18 13.76 -3.45 -0.34
C GLY A 18 12.37 -3.94 -0.68
N ALA A 19 11.82 -3.58 -1.85
CA ALA A 19 10.55 -4.10 -2.32
C ALA A 19 10.76 -5.35 -3.17
N LYS A 20 9.78 -6.25 -3.13
CA LYS A 20 9.75 -7.45 -3.96
C LYS A 20 8.35 -7.66 -4.50
N ASP A 21 8.24 -7.80 -5.82
CA ASP A 21 6.98 -8.10 -6.49
C ASP A 21 5.82 -7.19 -6.04
N LEU A 22 6.13 -5.90 -5.96
CA LEU A 22 5.24 -4.83 -5.54
C LEU A 22 4.84 -4.00 -6.75
N PHE A 23 3.54 -3.74 -6.89
CA PHE A 23 2.99 -2.91 -7.96
C PHE A 23 2.17 -1.77 -7.38
N LYS A 24 2.15 -0.64 -8.08
CA LYS A 24 1.44 0.57 -7.64
C LYS A 24 0.50 1.08 -8.74
N GLN A 25 -0.69 1.49 -8.32
CA GLN A 25 -1.66 2.22 -9.13
C GLN A 25 -2.06 3.48 -8.37
N VAL A 26 -2.29 4.57 -9.09
CA VAL A 26 -2.71 5.85 -8.49
C VAL A 26 -4.03 6.29 -9.12
N PRO A 27 -5.16 5.82 -8.59
CA PRO A 27 -6.48 6.12 -9.18
C PRO A 27 -6.92 7.56 -9.03
N ILE A 28 -6.51 8.25 -7.97
CA ILE A 28 -6.76 9.69 -7.75
C ILE A 28 -5.43 10.33 -7.36
N SER A 29 -5.00 11.31 -8.14
CA SER A 29 -3.68 11.92 -7.97
C SER A 29 -3.74 13.44 -7.90
N LYS A 30 -2.62 14.05 -7.56
CA LYS A 30 -2.46 15.51 -7.61
C LYS A 30 -2.64 16.05 -9.03
N GLN A 31 -2.32 15.26 -10.04
CA GLN A 31 -2.50 15.65 -11.44
C GLN A 31 -3.98 15.79 -11.81
N ASP A 32 -4.86 15.16 -11.06
CA ASP A 32 -6.31 15.29 -11.23
C ASP A 32 -6.86 16.55 -10.56
N GLY A 33 -6.01 17.32 -9.88
CA GLY A 33 -6.41 18.50 -9.16
C GLY A 33 -6.83 18.23 -7.72
N SER A 34 -6.53 17.04 -7.17
CA SER A 34 -6.83 16.75 -5.76
C SER A 34 -6.05 17.73 -4.87
N PRO A 35 -6.75 18.52 -4.02
CA PRO A 35 -6.08 19.59 -3.30
C PRO A 35 -5.19 19.12 -2.14
N ASN A 36 -5.51 18.01 -1.49
CA ASN A 36 -4.80 17.58 -0.28
C ASN A 36 -4.32 16.14 -0.32
N PHE A 37 -5.13 15.20 -0.85
CA PHE A 37 -4.87 13.77 -0.74
C PHE A 37 -4.85 13.07 -2.08
N SER A 38 -4.10 11.96 -2.13
CA SER A 38 -4.10 11.03 -3.26
C SER A 38 -4.43 9.63 -2.76
N PHE A 39 -5.02 8.81 -3.63
CA PHE A 39 -5.16 7.39 -3.37
C PHE A 39 -4.13 6.61 -4.16
N ARG A 40 -3.47 5.68 -3.48
CA ARG A 40 -2.61 4.68 -4.11
C ARG A 40 -3.20 3.31 -3.81
N VAL A 41 -3.03 2.38 -4.73
CA VAL A 41 -3.35 0.98 -4.50
C VAL A 41 -2.07 0.19 -4.74
N PHE A 42 -1.65 -0.55 -3.73
CA PHE A 42 -0.52 -1.45 -3.85
C PHE A 42 -1.02 -2.87 -4.02
N THR A 43 -0.44 -3.56 -4.99
CA THR A 43 -0.61 -5.00 -5.16
C THR A 43 0.70 -5.66 -4.80
N ILE A 44 0.66 -6.53 -3.81
CA ILE A 44 1.80 -7.34 -3.40
C ILE A 44 1.53 -8.75 -3.89
N GLU A 45 2.31 -9.20 -4.87
CA GLU A 45 2.16 -10.52 -5.45
C GLU A 45 2.58 -11.61 -4.45
N PRO A 46 2.25 -12.88 -4.69
CA PRO A 46 2.63 -13.96 -3.78
C PRO A 46 4.10 -13.93 -3.41
N ASN A 47 4.38 -14.03 -2.10
CA ASN A 47 5.71 -13.99 -1.50
C ASN A 47 6.44 -12.64 -1.65
N GLY A 48 5.73 -11.61 -2.11
CA GLY A 48 6.27 -10.26 -2.22
C GLY A 48 6.16 -9.48 -0.92
N HIS A 49 6.75 -8.29 -0.92
CA HIS A 49 6.73 -7.40 0.25
C HIS A 49 7.07 -5.96 -0.11
N THR A 50 6.64 -5.02 0.74
CA THR A 50 7.08 -3.63 0.69
C THR A 50 8.46 -3.50 1.32
N PRO A 51 9.14 -2.32 1.17
CA PRO A 51 10.33 -2.05 1.96
C PRO A 51 10.02 -2.08 3.45
N PHE A 52 10.99 -2.45 4.26
CA PHE A 52 10.92 -2.31 5.71
C PHE A 52 11.48 -0.94 6.07
N HIS A 53 10.58 0.05 6.26
CA HIS A 53 10.97 1.46 6.29
C HIS A 53 10.13 2.32 7.23
N THR A 54 10.59 3.57 7.40
CA THR A 54 9.83 4.64 8.04
C THR A 54 9.56 5.75 7.04
N HIS A 55 8.57 6.59 7.32
CA HIS A 55 8.35 7.84 6.61
C HIS A 55 7.70 8.88 7.56
N PRO A 56 7.84 10.18 7.27
CA PRO A 56 7.42 11.23 8.20
C PRO A 56 5.93 11.56 8.17
N PHE A 57 5.12 10.74 7.53
CA PHE A 57 3.67 10.92 7.44
C PHE A 57 2.96 9.62 7.80
N GLU A 58 1.71 9.74 8.23
CA GLU A 58 0.90 8.58 8.56
C GLU A 58 0.39 7.87 7.29
N HIS A 59 0.20 6.57 7.39
CA HIS A 59 -0.51 5.78 6.39
C HIS A 59 -1.89 5.44 6.90
N LEU A 60 -2.89 5.70 6.06
CA LEU A 60 -4.25 5.23 6.26
C LEU A 60 -4.50 4.17 5.21
N ASN A 61 -4.58 2.93 5.65
CA ASN A 61 -4.69 1.79 4.74
C ASN A 61 -6.01 1.05 4.91
N TYR A 62 -6.46 0.44 3.84
CA TYR A 62 -7.60 -0.47 3.83
C TYR A 62 -7.26 -1.67 2.94
N VAL A 63 -7.40 -2.87 3.48
CA VAL A 63 -7.15 -4.10 2.72
C VAL A 63 -8.37 -4.43 1.90
N ILE A 64 -8.24 -4.38 0.58
CA ILE A 64 -9.36 -4.63 -0.35
C ILE A 64 -9.42 -6.07 -0.84
N GLU A 65 -8.31 -6.80 -0.81
CA GLU A 65 -8.27 -8.18 -1.27
C GLU A 65 -7.11 -8.94 -0.62
N GLY A 66 -7.35 -10.21 -0.32
CA GLY A 66 -6.32 -11.10 0.19
C GLY A 66 -6.02 -10.90 1.67
N GLN A 67 -4.88 -11.42 2.07
CA GLN A 67 -4.38 -11.32 3.44
C GLN A 67 -2.86 -11.28 3.44
N GLY A 68 -2.28 -10.70 4.49
CA GLY A 68 -0.84 -10.60 4.62
C GLY A 68 -0.44 -10.34 6.05
N SER A 69 0.82 -10.00 6.24
CA SER A 69 1.39 -9.64 7.54
C SER A 69 1.85 -8.20 7.51
N LEU A 70 1.52 -7.48 8.58
CA LEU A 70 2.10 -6.16 8.87
C LEU A 70 3.16 -6.36 9.94
N VAL A 71 4.41 -6.15 9.54
CA VAL A 71 5.59 -6.38 10.40
C VAL A 71 5.97 -5.09 11.10
N GLU A 72 6.11 -5.14 12.42
CA GLU A 72 6.57 -4.03 13.27
C GLU A 72 8.10 -4.02 13.38
N GLU A 73 8.65 -2.93 13.90
CA GLU A 73 10.10 -2.78 14.10
C GLU A 73 10.70 -3.91 14.93
N SER A 74 9.96 -4.40 15.93
CA SER A 74 10.37 -5.52 16.77
C SER A 74 10.44 -6.86 16.05
N GLY A 75 9.92 -6.92 14.82
CA GLY A 75 9.78 -8.17 14.07
C GLY A 75 8.44 -8.86 14.30
N LYS A 76 7.60 -8.34 15.21
CA LYS A 76 6.27 -8.90 15.41
C LYS A 76 5.45 -8.78 14.15
N GLU A 77 4.76 -9.84 13.75
CA GLU A 77 3.87 -9.87 12.60
C GLU A 77 2.42 -9.85 13.06
N ASN A 78 1.65 -8.94 12.47
CA ASN A 78 0.22 -8.84 12.71
C ASN A 78 -0.48 -9.28 11.43
N GLU A 79 -1.37 -10.26 11.55
CA GLU A 79 -2.16 -10.67 10.38
C GLU A 79 -3.17 -9.59 10.03
N VAL A 80 -3.23 -9.24 8.74
CA VAL A 80 -4.24 -8.32 8.20
C VAL A 80 -4.91 -8.97 7.00
N LYS A 81 -6.20 -8.70 6.82
CA LYS A 81 -7.00 -9.34 5.78
C LYS A 81 -8.06 -8.38 5.24
N LYS A 82 -8.68 -8.77 4.15
CA LYS A 82 -9.77 -8.02 3.53
C LYS A 82 -10.74 -7.47 4.57
N GLY A 83 -10.99 -6.17 4.51
CA GLY A 83 -11.87 -5.46 5.43
C GLY A 83 -11.15 -4.75 6.58
N ASP A 84 -9.87 -5.01 6.79
CA ASP A 84 -9.12 -4.37 7.87
C ASP A 84 -8.69 -2.95 7.49
N PHE A 85 -8.83 -2.04 8.45
CA PHE A 85 -8.28 -0.69 8.37
C PHE A 85 -7.02 -0.63 9.22
N VAL A 86 -6.00 0.04 8.72
CA VAL A 86 -4.71 0.15 9.41
C VAL A 86 -4.29 1.60 9.48
N LEU A 87 -3.87 2.04 10.66
CA LEU A 87 -3.18 3.30 10.86
C LEU A 87 -1.72 3.00 11.21
N ILE A 88 -0.81 3.55 10.40
CA ILE A 88 0.62 3.52 10.69
C ILE A 88 1.02 4.95 10.97
N LEU A 89 1.54 5.20 12.16
CA LEU A 89 1.91 6.54 12.61
C LEU A 89 3.18 7.03 11.91
N PRO A 90 3.40 8.37 11.86
CA PRO A 90 4.66 8.92 11.36
C PRO A 90 5.86 8.28 12.07
N ASP A 91 6.89 7.96 11.30
CA ASP A 91 8.15 7.39 11.77
C ASP A 91 8.07 5.99 12.39
N GLU A 92 6.92 5.36 12.33
CA GLU A 92 6.72 3.99 12.78
C GLU A 92 7.23 3.01 11.71
N LYS A 93 8.26 2.24 12.05
CA LYS A 93 8.87 1.30 11.10
C LYS A 93 7.97 0.11 10.84
N HIS A 94 7.74 -0.18 9.57
CA HIS A 94 6.78 -1.20 9.17
C HIS A 94 7.10 -1.80 7.82
N GLN A 95 6.50 -2.98 7.56
CA GLN A 95 6.57 -3.66 6.27
C GLN A 95 5.31 -4.48 6.09
N TYR A 96 4.71 -4.42 4.90
CA TYR A 96 3.68 -5.38 4.51
C TYR A 96 4.33 -6.55 3.77
N ARG A 97 3.93 -7.77 4.11
CA ARG A 97 4.39 -8.98 3.44
C ARG A 97 3.20 -9.82 3.00
N ASN A 98 3.25 -10.33 1.78
CA ASN A 98 2.29 -11.32 1.31
C ASN A 98 2.88 -12.71 1.58
N ARG A 99 2.29 -13.42 2.52
CA ARG A 99 2.72 -14.77 2.90
C ARG A 99 2.05 -15.87 2.07
N SER A 100 1.06 -15.51 1.23
CA SER A 100 0.41 -16.49 0.38
C SER A 100 1.34 -16.92 -0.76
N PRO A 101 1.39 -18.23 -1.10
CA PRO A 101 2.14 -18.69 -2.26
C PRO A 101 1.39 -18.52 -3.59
N LYS A 102 0.12 -18.08 -3.57
CA LYS A 102 -0.72 -18.07 -4.78
C LYS A 102 -1.65 -16.88 -4.95
N ASP A 103 -2.04 -16.20 -3.88
CA ASP A 103 -3.05 -15.12 -3.95
C ASP A 103 -2.42 -13.75 -3.76
N PRO A 104 -2.86 -12.72 -4.53
CA PRO A 104 -2.37 -11.36 -4.35
C PRO A 104 -2.95 -10.72 -3.09
N PHE A 105 -2.25 -9.69 -2.59
CA PHE A 105 -2.64 -8.90 -1.43
C PHE A 105 -2.71 -7.44 -1.85
N LEU A 106 -3.90 -6.85 -1.79
CA LEU A 106 -4.15 -5.50 -2.28
C LEU A 106 -4.53 -4.56 -1.15
N ILE A 107 -3.85 -3.41 -1.10
CA ILE A 107 -4.03 -2.40 -0.05
C ILE A 107 -4.27 -1.04 -0.70
N ILE A 108 -5.34 -0.35 -0.26
CA ILE A 108 -5.55 1.07 -0.58
C ILE A 108 -4.78 1.88 0.44
N CYS A 109 -4.12 2.93 -0.02
CA CYS A 109 -3.37 3.84 0.82
C CYS A 109 -3.76 5.29 0.50
N ALA A 110 -4.35 5.98 1.47
CA ALA A 110 -4.60 7.42 1.36
C ALA A 110 -3.40 8.16 1.94
N VAL A 111 -2.84 9.09 1.18
CA VAL A 111 -1.66 9.86 1.57
C VAL A 111 -1.82 11.33 1.20
N PRO A 112 -1.08 12.23 1.86
CA PRO A 112 -0.94 13.58 1.34
C PRO A 112 -0.38 13.52 -0.09
N LYS A 113 -0.89 14.37 -0.97
CA LYS A 113 -0.54 14.31 -2.40
C LYS A 113 0.95 14.42 -2.70
N GLU A 114 1.71 15.03 -1.81
CA GLU A 114 3.16 15.18 -1.94
C GLU A 114 3.90 13.84 -1.87
N TYR A 115 3.25 12.81 -1.34
CA TYR A 115 3.84 11.49 -1.12
C TYR A 115 3.24 10.39 -2.00
N GLU A 116 2.51 10.75 -3.03
CA GLU A 116 1.87 9.74 -3.88
C GLU A 116 2.84 8.86 -4.71
#